data_92dc47d95d9c3e90119b3a29bc0e6eb5
#
_entry.id   92dc47d95d9c3e90119b3a29bc0e6eb5
#
_cell.length_a   1.000
_cell.length_b   1.000
_cell.length_c   1.000
_cell.angle_alpha   90.00
_cell.angle_beta   90.00
_cell.angle_gamma   90.00
#
_symmetry.space_group_name_H-M   'P 1'
#
loop_
_entity.id
_entity.type
_entity.pdbx_description
1 polymer ?
#
loop_
_entity_poly.entity_id
_entity_poly.type
_entity_poly.pdbx_seq_one_letter_code
_entity_poly.pdbx_strand_id
1 'polypeptide(L)'
;MLTFQRLDVYRCAIDFVALCVPFLDGLPRGHAALADQLRRAAMSIPLNIAQAEGRTGSADKARTYAIARGSAMECAAIFDVLRTLALIDDAAHRRGNELLDRVVSMLTRLCR
;
A
#
# COMPACT_ATOMS: atom_id res chain seq x y z
N MET A 1 -3.61 -22.56 -3.04
CA MET A 1 -3.28 -21.11 -3.06
C MET A 1 -3.70 -20.52 -4.41
N LEU A 2 -4.34 -19.38 -4.39
CA LEU A 2 -4.75 -18.67 -5.61
C LEU A 2 -3.54 -18.03 -6.27
N THR A 3 -3.62 -17.82 -7.58
CA THR A 3 -2.49 -17.34 -8.39
C THR A 3 -1.96 -15.98 -7.91
N PHE A 4 -2.85 -15.03 -7.58
CA PHE A 4 -2.42 -13.70 -7.15
C PHE A 4 -1.57 -13.75 -5.88
N GLN A 5 -1.78 -14.74 -5.02
CA GLN A 5 -1.05 -14.86 -3.75
C GLN A 5 0.44 -15.16 -3.95
N ARG A 6 0.83 -15.60 -5.17
CA ARG A 6 2.23 -15.87 -5.53
C ARG A 6 2.93 -14.65 -6.14
N LEU A 7 2.19 -13.60 -6.48
CA LEU A 7 2.78 -12.42 -7.11
C LEU A 7 3.66 -11.65 -6.12
N ASP A 8 4.84 -11.26 -6.56
CA ASP A 8 5.76 -10.46 -5.74
C ASP A 8 5.14 -9.16 -5.31
N VAL A 9 4.39 -8.50 -6.19
CA VAL A 9 3.72 -7.23 -5.86
C VAL A 9 2.70 -7.42 -4.74
N TYR A 10 1.96 -8.52 -4.76
CA TYR A 10 1.01 -8.82 -3.69
C TYR A 10 1.73 -9.05 -2.37
N ARG A 11 2.81 -9.82 -2.38
CA ARG A 11 3.61 -10.11 -1.18
C ARG A 11 4.21 -8.84 -0.58
N CYS A 12 4.75 -7.96 -1.42
CA CYS A 12 5.26 -6.67 -0.96
C CYS A 12 4.16 -5.81 -0.35
N ALA A 13 2.96 -5.83 -0.95
CA ALA A 13 1.81 -5.10 -0.43
C ALA A 13 1.39 -5.62 0.95
N ILE A 14 1.38 -6.95 1.13
CA ILE A 14 1.07 -7.56 2.43
C ILE A 14 2.14 -7.22 3.46
N ASP A 15 3.42 -7.25 3.08
CA ASP A 15 4.51 -6.84 3.98
C ASP A 15 4.35 -5.39 4.42
N PHE A 16 3.91 -4.52 3.51
CA PHE A 16 3.64 -3.12 3.85
C PHE A 16 2.47 -2.99 4.85
N VAL A 17 1.39 -3.75 4.66
CA VAL A 17 0.28 -3.77 5.62
C VAL A 17 0.79 -4.18 7.01
N ALA A 18 1.62 -5.23 7.07
CA ALA A 18 2.20 -5.70 8.33
C ALA A 18 3.06 -4.62 8.99
N LEU A 19 3.83 -3.88 8.21
CA LEU A 19 4.64 -2.77 8.72
C LEU A 19 3.77 -1.67 9.35
N CYS A 20 2.57 -1.44 8.79
CA CYS A 20 1.67 -0.40 9.28
C CYS A 20 0.99 -0.73 10.60
N VAL A 21 0.87 -2.01 10.98
CA VAL A 21 0.07 -2.44 12.14
C VAL A 21 0.39 -1.63 13.42
N PRO A 22 1.66 -1.42 13.82
CA PRO A 22 1.94 -0.64 15.03
C PRO A 22 1.44 0.80 14.96
N PHE A 23 1.36 1.38 13.76
CA PHE A 23 0.93 2.77 13.57
C PHE A 23 -0.58 2.91 13.50
N LEU A 24 -1.30 1.83 13.21
CA LEU A 24 -2.77 1.89 13.10
C LEU A 24 -3.44 2.07 14.47
N ASP A 25 -2.87 1.45 15.49
CA ASP A 25 -3.45 1.46 16.85
C ASP A 25 -2.60 2.26 17.84
N GLY A 26 -1.38 2.60 17.49
CA GLY A 26 -0.42 3.21 18.42
C GLY A 26 -0.24 4.72 18.26
N LEU A 27 -0.95 5.39 17.36
CA LEU A 27 -0.81 6.83 17.21
C LEU A 27 -1.44 7.58 18.37
N PRO A 28 -0.81 8.71 18.82
CA PRO A 28 -1.36 9.52 19.88
C PRO A 28 -2.75 10.08 19.57
N ARG A 29 -3.49 10.46 20.60
CA ARG A 29 -4.76 11.17 20.46
C ARG A 29 -4.60 12.37 19.54
N GLY A 30 -5.62 12.61 18.71
CA GLY A 30 -5.62 13.68 17.73
C GLY A 30 -5.20 13.23 16.35
N HIS A 31 -4.68 11.99 16.21
CA HIS A 31 -4.23 11.45 14.92
C HIS A 31 -5.07 10.25 14.44
N ALA A 32 -6.25 10.04 15.01
CA ALA A 32 -7.13 8.94 14.65
C ALA A 32 -7.55 8.98 13.17
N ALA A 33 -7.82 10.17 12.63
CA ALA A 33 -8.19 10.33 11.23
C ALA A 33 -7.04 9.92 10.29
N LEU A 34 -5.81 10.25 10.66
CA LEU A 34 -4.62 9.86 9.89
C LEU A 34 -4.41 8.35 9.93
N ALA A 35 -4.60 7.73 11.11
CA ALA A 35 -4.52 6.27 11.25
C ALA A 35 -5.58 5.57 10.39
N ASP A 36 -6.81 6.06 10.35
CA ASP A 36 -7.88 5.51 9.53
C ASP A 36 -7.57 5.65 8.03
N GLN A 37 -7.02 6.79 7.63
CA GLN A 37 -6.63 7.02 6.25
C GLN A 37 -5.53 6.06 5.82
N LEU A 38 -4.52 5.85 6.67
CA LEU A 38 -3.47 4.87 6.41
C LEU A 38 -4.03 3.46 6.31
N ARG A 39 -4.89 3.07 7.23
CA ARG A 39 -5.52 1.74 7.22
C ARG A 39 -6.20 1.48 5.89
N ARG A 40 -7.06 2.40 5.45
CA ARG A 40 -7.82 2.25 4.21
C ARG A 40 -6.91 2.22 2.98
N ALA A 41 -5.94 3.12 2.91
CA ALA A 41 -5.02 3.19 1.78
C ALA A 41 -4.13 1.95 1.71
N ALA A 42 -3.57 1.51 2.85
CA ALA A 42 -2.70 0.35 2.90
C ALA A 42 -3.43 -0.93 2.50
N MET A 43 -4.64 -1.16 3.02
CA MET A 43 -5.44 -2.34 2.68
C MET A 43 -5.91 -2.31 1.22
N SER A 44 -6.15 -1.14 0.66
CA SER A 44 -6.57 -0.97 -0.73
C SER A 44 -5.54 -1.54 -1.72
N ILE A 45 -4.25 -1.54 -1.38
CA ILE A 45 -3.22 -2.03 -2.28
C ILE A 45 -3.40 -3.53 -2.56
N PRO A 46 -3.29 -4.43 -1.58
CA PRO A 46 -3.41 -5.86 -1.85
C PRO A 46 -4.82 -6.26 -2.32
N LEU A 47 -5.85 -5.59 -1.83
CA LEU A 47 -7.22 -5.93 -2.23
C LEU A 47 -7.49 -5.61 -3.69
N ASN A 48 -6.96 -4.49 -4.21
CA ASN A 48 -7.10 -4.15 -5.62
C ASN A 48 -6.21 -5.01 -6.52
N ILE A 49 -5.05 -5.45 -6.05
CA ILE A 49 -4.23 -6.41 -6.79
C ILE A 49 -5.02 -7.72 -6.97
N ALA A 50 -5.62 -8.22 -5.91
CA ALA A 50 -6.43 -9.43 -5.98
C ALA A 50 -7.63 -9.27 -6.92
N GLN A 51 -8.33 -8.12 -6.83
CA GLN A 51 -9.46 -7.83 -7.72
C GLN A 51 -9.02 -7.74 -9.18
N ALA A 52 -7.88 -7.11 -9.45
CA ALA A 52 -7.36 -6.99 -10.82
C ALA A 52 -7.12 -8.37 -11.42
N GLU A 53 -6.55 -9.29 -10.65
CA GLU A 53 -6.31 -10.65 -11.11
C GLU A 53 -7.60 -11.42 -11.37
N GLY A 54 -8.69 -11.02 -10.73
CA GLY A 54 -10.02 -11.61 -10.97
C GLY A 54 -10.77 -11.02 -12.16
N ARG A 55 -10.27 -9.92 -12.76
CA ARG A 55 -10.92 -9.32 -13.95
C ARG A 55 -10.54 -10.10 -15.20
N THR A 56 -11.47 -10.19 -16.15
CA THR A 56 -11.25 -10.94 -17.40
C THR A 56 -10.84 -10.02 -18.55
N GLY A 57 -11.28 -8.76 -18.57
CA GLY A 57 -10.90 -7.80 -19.61
C GLY A 57 -9.59 -7.11 -19.29
N SER A 58 -8.69 -6.97 -20.28
CA SER A 58 -7.38 -6.38 -20.07
C SER A 58 -7.43 -4.90 -19.65
N ALA A 59 -8.35 -4.13 -20.22
CA ALA A 59 -8.51 -2.72 -19.86
C ALA A 59 -9.02 -2.55 -18.43
N ASP A 60 -9.98 -3.37 -18.01
CA ASP A 60 -10.53 -3.35 -16.66
C ASP A 60 -9.48 -3.80 -15.62
N LYS A 61 -8.70 -4.81 -15.98
CA LYS A 61 -7.58 -5.29 -15.17
C LYS A 61 -6.54 -4.19 -14.96
N ALA A 62 -6.12 -3.52 -16.03
CA ALA A 62 -5.15 -2.42 -15.96
C ALA A 62 -5.68 -1.26 -15.10
N ARG A 63 -6.96 -0.91 -15.25
CA ARG A 63 -7.59 0.14 -14.44
C ARG A 63 -7.58 -0.21 -12.96
N THR A 64 -7.86 -1.46 -12.62
CA THR A 64 -7.87 -1.91 -11.22
C THR A 64 -6.47 -1.89 -10.62
N TYR A 65 -5.45 -2.28 -11.38
CA TYR A 65 -4.05 -2.12 -10.97
C TYR A 65 -3.68 -0.66 -10.75
N ALA A 66 -4.19 0.24 -11.60
CA ALA A 66 -3.93 1.68 -11.44
C ALA A 66 -4.50 2.22 -10.12
N ILE A 67 -5.66 1.70 -9.68
CA ILE A 67 -6.23 2.05 -8.37
C ILE A 67 -5.28 1.62 -7.24
N ALA A 68 -4.74 0.40 -7.30
CA ALA A 68 -3.77 -0.08 -6.32
C ALA A 68 -2.52 0.81 -6.30
N ARG A 69 -2.04 1.22 -7.47
CA ARG A 69 -0.88 2.11 -7.59
C ARG A 69 -1.14 3.46 -6.93
N GLY A 70 -2.32 4.05 -7.15
CA GLY A 70 -2.70 5.30 -6.50
C GLY A 70 -2.75 5.18 -4.98
N SER A 71 -3.24 4.06 -4.46
CA SER A 71 -3.25 3.79 -3.02
C SER A 71 -1.84 3.68 -2.46
N ALA A 72 -0.90 3.09 -3.20
CA ALA A 72 0.50 3.01 -2.78
C ALA A 72 1.14 4.40 -2.73
N MET A 73 0.84 5.26 -3.71
CA MET A 73 1.29 6.65 -3.70
C MET A 73 0.76 7.40 -2.48
N GLU A 74 -0.52 7.20 -2.16
CA GLU A 74 -1.13 7.82 -0.99
C GLU A 74 -0.44 7.35 0.30
N CYS A 75 -0.12 6.07 0.42
CA CYS A 75 0.60 5.54 1.57
C CYS A 75 1.98 6.17 1.72
N ALA A 76 2.69 6.39 0.62
CA ALA A 76 4.00 7.05 0.65
C ALA A 76 3.87 8.48 1.19
N ALA A 77 2.84 9.21 0.75
CA ALA A 77 2.58 10.56 1.23
C ALA A 77 2.22 10.56 2.73
N ILE A 78 1.40 9.60 3.17
CA ILE A 78 1.05 9.46 4.59
C ILE A 78 2.32 9.19 5.42
N PHE A 79 3.21 8.33 4.95
CA PHE A 79 4.48 8.05 5.65
C PHE A 79 5.35 9.30 5.76
N ASP A 80 5.38 10.15 4.73
CA ASP A 80 6.08 11.43 4.80
C ASP A 80 5.45 12.35 5.86
N VAL A 81 4.12 12.39 5.94
CA VAL A 81 3.41 13.16 6.96
C VAL A 81 3.73 12.62 8.36
N LEU A 82 3.68 11.31 8.55
CA LEU A 82 3.99 10.69 9.84
C LEU A 82 5.41 11.01 10.28
N ARG A 83 6.38 10.98 9.36
CA ARG A 83 7.77 11.33 9.67
C ARG A 83 7.89 12.80 10.04
N THR A 84 7.24 13.68 9.29
CA THR A 84 7.25 15.13 9.55
C THR A 84 6.68 15.45 10.93
N LEU A 85 5.65 14.71 11.34
CA LEU A 85 5.04 14.86 12.66
C LEU A 85 5.79 14.09 13.76
N ALA A 86 6.91 13.44 13.43
CA ALA A 86 7.71 12.63 14.34
C ALA A 86 6.90 11.47 14.97
N LEU A 87 5.98 10.89 14.21
CA LEU A 87 5.13 9.79 14.67
C LEU A 87 5.66 8.41 14.25
N ILE A 88 6.64 8.37 13.36
CA ILE A 88 7.39 7.15 13.01
C ILE A 88 8.88 7.48 13.00
N ASP A 89 9.70 6.47 13.23
CA ASP A 89 11.16 6.65 13.17
C ASP A 89 11.67 6.54 11.72
N ASP A 90 12.93 6.90 11.53
CA ASP A 90 13.55 6.88 10.20
C ASP A 90 13.64 5.47 9.62
N ALA A 91 13.81 4.46 10.46
CA ALA A 91 13.90 3.07 10.00
C ALA A 91 12.58 2.59 9.42
N ALA A 92 11.45 2.88 10.10
CA ALA A 92 10.12 2.52 9.62
C ALA A 92 9.78 3.27 8.34
N HIS A 93 10.10 4.57 8.27
CA HIS A 93 9.89 5.38 7.07
C HIS A 93 10.67 4.80 5.89
N ARG A 94 11.95 4.47 6.09
CA ARG A 94 12.80 3.90 5.04
C ARG A 94 12.27 2.55 4.57
N ARG A 95 11.90 1.67 5.49
CA ARG A 95 11.37 0.35 5.15
C ARG A 95 10.07 0.46 4.36
N GLY A 96 9.18 1.36 4.78
CA GLY A 96 7.93 1.63 4.07
C GLY A 96 8.18 2.09 2.64
N ASN A 97 9.09 3.05 2.47
CA ASN A 97 9.45 3.55 1.15
C ASN A 97 10.06 2.48 0.25
N GLU A 98 10.91 1.59 0.80
CA GLU A 98 11.48 0.48 0.02
C GLU A 98 10.37 -0.45 -0.51
N LEU A 99 9.42 -0.81 0.35
CA LEU A 99 8.30 -1.68 -0.06
C LEU A 99 7.41 -0.98 -1.08
N LEU A 100 7.04 0.27 -0.84
CA LEU A 100 6.15 1.02 -1.73
C LEU A 100 6.81 1.31 -3.08
N ASP A 101 8.11 1.57 -3.11
CA ASP A 101 8.85 1.76 -4.35
C ASP A 101 8.78 0.50 -5.22
N ARG A 102 8.97 -0.67 -4.63
CA ARG A 102 8.84 -1.94 -5.34
C ARG A 102 7.41 -2.16 -5.85
N VAL A 103 6.42 -1.89 -4.99
CA VAL A 103 5.00 -2.02 -5.36
C VAL A 103 4.67 -1.11 -6.54
N VAL A 104 5.02 0.17 -6.45
CA VAL A 104 4.73 1.15 -7.51
C VAL A 104 5.43 0.76 -8.81
N SER A 105 6.70 0.34 -8.75
CA SER A 105 7.45 -0.07 -9.95
C SER A 105 6.78 -1.25 -10.65
N MET A 106 6.36 -2.27 -9.90
CA MET A 106 5.68 -3.43 -10.48
C MET A 106 4.30 -3.07 -11.01
N LEU A 107 3.53 -2.26 -10.27
CA LEU A 107 2.18 -1.84 -10.70
C LEU A 107 2.22 -0.94 -11.93
N THR A 108 3.26 -0.13 -12.09
CA THR A 108 3.43 0.71 -13.28
C THR A 108 3.46 -0.15 -14.54
N ARG A 109 4.13 -1.30 -14.49
CA ARG A 109 4.16 -2.23 -15.62
C ARG A 109 2.82 -2.94 -15.83
N LEU A 110 2.14 -3.29 -14.74
CA LEU A 110 0.88 -4.05 -14.80
C LEU A 110 -0.32 -3.20 -15.24
N CYS A 111 -0.28 -1.88 -15.06
CA CYS A 111 -1.39 -1.01 -15.44
C CYS A 111 -1.22 -0.33 -16.80
N ARG A 112 -0.24 -0.77 -17.59
CA ARG A 112 -0.04 -0.31 -18.96
C ARG A 112 -1.08 -0.88 -19.93
#